data_482168bd0ab3fe0c55ce201a0c72dd81
#
_entry.id   482168bd0ab3fe0c55ce201a0c72dd81
#
_cell.length_a   1.000
_cell.length_b   1.000
_cell.length_c   1.000
_cell.angle_alpha   90.00
_cell.angle_beta   90.00
_cell.angle_gamma   90.00
#
_symmetry.space_group_name_H-M   'P 1'
#
loop_
_entity.id
_entity.type
_entity.pdbx_description
1 polymer ?
#
loop_
_entity_poly.entity_id
_entity_poly.type
_entity_poly.pdbx_seq_one_letter_code
_entity_poly.pdbx_strand_id
1 'polypeptide(L)'
;HFMDARGACLMGHSHKEPLEERYEDILNMCDVLFDNINNWKTTSNFIQIVSARFSTQEMRIKSRIQAIQKNGKKVTPDKKILYAFQKFGFIRDLKITQENVSFCFSSPMDKQYVINYGIWLELFVYIHAKRSEAFDDVWLGALIDWNAYDASRMAGNEIDVVISDQSMPVFISCKLRSADTAAVNELMIEKKRIGGWFSKGILVAFGRDKQEKTATYLRAKEFGIEILDAKDILSARFEQILVKTIKEHDLISLKWKKV
;
A
#
# COMPACT_ATOMS: atom_id res chain seq x y z
N HIS A 1 7.70 -21.40 13.05
CA HIS A 1 7.02 -20.26 12.41
C HIS A 1 5.72 -20.78 11.78
N PHE A 2 4.57 -20.11 11.94
CA PHE A 2 3.27 -20.63 11.44
C PHE A 2 3.26 -20.76 9.88
N MET A 3 4.06 -19.96 9.17
CA MET A 3 4.23 -20.05 7.73
C MET A 3 4.92 -21.34 7.31
N ASP A 4 5.97 -21.73 8.01
CA ASP A 4 6.77 -22.93 7.67
C ASP A 4 5.93 -24.20 7.77
N ALA A 5 5.02 -24.27 8.74
CA ALA A 5 4.07 -25.39 8.89
C ALA A 5 3.10 -25.54 7.71
N ARG A 6 3.01 -24.55 6.82
CA ARG A 6 2.14 -24.55 5.63
C ARG A 6 2.91 -24.55 4.30
N GLY A 7 4.22 -24.75 4.36
CA GLY A 7 5.05 -24.74 3.17
C GLY A 7 5.24 -23.37 2.55
N ALA A 8 4.98 -22.29 3.29
CA ALA A 8 5.21 -20.92 2.87
C ALA A 8 6.43 -20.35 3.59
N CYS A 9 7.21 -19.54 2.89
CA CYS A 9 8.42 -18.91 3.43
C CYS A 9 8.43 -17.43 3.12
N LEU A 10 8.77 -16.60 4.10
CA LEU A 10 9.07 -15.19 3.89
C LEU A 10 10.43 -15.06 3.21
N MET A 11 10.44 -14.61 1.96
CA MET A 11 11.65 -14.48 1.14
C MET A 11 12.35 -13.13 1.32
N GLY A 12 11.61 -12.11 1.77
CA GLY A 12 12.11 -10.74 1.91
C GLY A 12 11.00 -9.72 1.81
N HIS A 13 11.39 -8.50 1.48
CA HIS A 13 10.50 -7.37 1.33
C HIS A 13 10.65 -6.75 -0.07
N SER A 14 9.55 -6.41 -0.72
CA SER A 14 9.54 -5.71 -2.02
C SER A 14 10.00 -4.27 -1.89
N HIS A 15 9.75 -3.67 -0.73
CA HIS A 15 10.11 -2.29 -0.39
C HIS A 15 10.94 -2.26 0.89
N LYS A 16 11.92 -1.34 0.93
CA LYS A 16 12.62 -1.04 2.17
C LYS A 16 11.66 -0.37 3.16
N GLU A 17 11.63 -0.87 4.37
CA GLU A 17 10.92 -0.22 5.47
C GLU A 17 11.56 1.14 5.76
N PRO A 18 10.74 2.21 5.94
CA PRO A 18 11.25 3.52 6.28
C PRO A 18 11.82 3.53 7.72
N LEU A 19 12.83 4.36 7.94
CA LEU A 19 13.32 4.66 9.27
C LEU A 19 12.27 5.46 10.04
N GLU A 20 12.17 5.27 11.35
CA GLU A 20 11.18 5.96 12.22
C GLU A 20 11.27 7.48 12.14
N GLU A 21 12.49 8.02 12.00
CA GLU A 21 12.72 9.47 11.80
C GLU A 21 12.04 10.04 10.56
N ARG A 22 11.66 9.20 9.59
CA ARG A 22 10.98 9.58 8.35
C ARG A 22 9.45 9.45 8.42
N TYR A 23 8.92 8.86 9.49
CA TYR A 23 7.48 8.57 9.58
C TYR A 23 6.62 9.83 9.47
N GLU A 24 7.00 10.91 10.13
CA GLU A 24 6.25 12.19 10.06
C GLU A 24 6.24 12.76 8.64
N ASP A 25 7.40 12.80 7.97
CA ASP A 25 7.48 13.30 6.60
C ASP A 25 6.62 12.47 5.63
N ILE A 26 6.60 11.13 5.82
CA ILE A 26 5.80 10.22 5.01
C ILE A 26 4.31 10.45 5.27
N LEU A 27 3.87 10.53 6.53
CA LEU A 27 2.46 10.76 6.86
C LEU A 27 1.99 12.13 6.36
N ASN A 28 2.76 13.19 6.59
CA ASN A 28 2.45 14.51 6.04
C ASN A 28 2.36 14.51 4.51
N MET A 29 3.21 13.72 3.83
CA MET A 29 3.12 13.56 2.38
C MET A 29 1.86 12.77 1.99
N CYS A 30 1.50 11.71 2.72
CA CYS A 30 0.27 10.96 2.51
C CYS A 30 -0.96 11.87 2.58
N ASP A 31 -1.04 12.76 3.57
CA ASP A 31 -2.14 13.73 3.68
C ASP A 31 -2.26 14.61 2.42
N VAL A 32 -1.13 15.15 1.95
CA VAL A 32 -1.13 15.95 0.69
C VAL A 32 -1.61 15.12 -0.51
N LEU A 33 -1.19 13.85 -0.60
CA LEU A 33 -1.55 12.99 -1.73
C LEU A 33 -3.02 12.55 -1.67
N PHE A 34 -3.52 12.23 -0.49
CA PHE A 34 -4.89 11.77 -0.28
C PHE A 34 -5.91 12.90 -0.47
N ASP A 35 -5.59 14.11 -0.02
CA ASP A 35 -6.39 15.31 -0.29
C ASP A 35 -6.45 15.65 -1.80
N ASN A 36 -5.43 15.24 -2.54
CA ASN A 36 -5.27 15.54 -3.96
C ASN A 36 -5.16 14.28 -4.83
N ILE A 37 -5.90 13.23 -4.50
CA ILE A 37 -5.72 11.88 -5.09
C ILE A 37 -5.77 11.85 -6.64
N ASN A 38 -6.65 12.64 -7.26
CA ASN A 38 -6.76 12.71 -8.72
C ASN A 38 -5.52 13.40 -9.35
N ASN A 39 -5.03 14.45 -8.71
CA ASN A 39 -3.82 15.15 -9.12
C ASN A 39 -2.58 14.29 -8.88
N TRP A 40 -2.59 13.52 -7.78
CA TRP A 40 -1.53 12.55 -7.51
C TRP A 40 -1.47 11.47 -8.59
N LYS A 41 -2.59 10.91 -9.01
CA LYS A 41 -2.62 9.94 -10.11
C LYS A 41 -1.98 10.51 -11.39
N THR A 42 -2.29 11.76 -11.73
CA THR A 42 -1.73 12.44 -12.90
C THR A 42 -0.23 12.71 -12.73
N THR A 43 0.17 13.20 -11.56
CA THR A 43 1.56 13.51 -11.23
C THR A 43 2.44 12.26 -11.18
N SER A 44 1.94 11.18 -10.58
CA SER A 44 2.63 9.87 -10.58
C SER A 44 2.84 9.34 -12.00
N ASN A 45 1.82 9.38 -12.85
CA ASN A 45 1.97 9.01 -14.26
C ASN A 45 3.06 9.86 -14.97
N PHE A 46 3.09 11.17 -14.71
CA PHE A 46 4.15 12.03 -15.22
C PHE A 46 5.53 11.57 -14.75
N ILE A 47 5.69 11.38 -13.45
CA ILE A 47 6.98 10.97 -12.85
C ILE A 47 7.43 9.62 -13.42
N GLN A 48 6.52 8.64 -13.55
CA GLN A 48 6.83 7.34 -14.13
C GLN A 48 7.31 7.45 -15.58
N ILE A 49 6.62 8.25 -16.42
CA ILE A 49 7.00 8.45 -17.83
C ILE A 49 8.39 9.09 -17.94
N VAL A 50 8.66 10.13 -17.14
CA VAL A 50 9.95 10.81 -17.23
C VAL A 50 11.08 9.98 -16.63
N SER A 51 10.82 9.26 -15.54
CA SER A 51 11.81 8.38 -14.89
C SER A 51 12.18 7.18 -15.77
N ALA A 52 11.24 6.63 -16.53
CA ALA A 52 11.50 5.51 -17.45
C ALA A 52 12.47 5.85 -18.60
N ARG A 53 12.78 7.14 -18.81
CA ARG A 53 13.75 7.58 -19.84
C ARG A 53 15.19 7.57 -19.34
N PHE A 54 15.40 7.35 -18.06
CA PHE A 54 16.70 7.36 -17.39
C PHE A 54 17.02 5.97 -16.86
N SER A 55 18.31 5.70 -16.62
CA SER A 55 18.72 4.46 -15.98
C SER A 55 18.14 4.36 -14.56
N THR A 56 18.02 3.17 -14.03
CA THR A 56 17.56 2.93 -12.66
C THR A 56 18.45 3.60 -11.61
N GLN A 57 19.72 3.80 -11.91
CA GLN A 57 20.70 4.47 -11.02
C GLN A 57 20.64 5.99 -11.10
N GLU A 58 20.06 6.55 -12.15
CA GLU A 58 20.00 8.00 -12.32
C GLU A 58 19.06 8.63 -11.29
N MET A 59 19.58 9.55 -10.49
CA MET A 59 18.84 10.22 -9.44
C MET A 59 18.28 11.57 -9.88
N ARG A 60 18.82 12.18 -10.94
CA ARG A 60 18.40 13.48 -11.45
C ARG A 60 17.45 13.33 -12.63
N ILE A 61 16.31 13.95 -12.50
CA ILE A 61 15.33 14.08 -13.58
C ILE A 61 15.43 15.46 -14.20
N LYS A 62 15.47 15.51 -15.52
CA LYS A 62 15.36 16.75 -16.30
C LYS A 62 14.48 16.47 -17.51
N SER A 63 13.33 17.11 -17.60
CA SER A 63 12.32 16.84 -18.64
C SER A 63 11.54 18.11 -18.97
N ARG A 64 10.79 18.05 -20.08
CA ARG A 64 9.70 18.99 -20.31
C ARG A 64 8.63 18.78 -19.23
N ILE A 65 7.97 19.86 -18.82
CA ILE A 65 6.87 19.81 -17.83
C ILE A 65 5.64 19.04 -18.34
N GLN A 66 5.57 18.83 -19.63
CA GLN A 66 4.51 18.06 -20.27
C GLN A 66 5.10 16.77 -20.85
N ALA A 67 4.65 15.64 -20.36
CA ALA A 67 4.99 14.32 -20.89
C ALA A 67 3.84 13.75 -21.73
N ILE A 68 4.18 12.79 -22.60
CA ILE A 68 3.19 12.14 -23.48
C ILE A 68 3.13 10.65 -23.08
N GLN A 69 1.93 10.19 -22.76
CA GLN A 69 1.62 8.77 -22.50
C GLN A 69 1.66 7.94 -23.79
N LYS A 70 1.70 6.62 -23.67
CA LYS A 70 1.68 5.69 -24.82
C LYS A 70 0.44 5.88 -25.71
N ASN A 71 -0.69 6.31 -25.15
CA ASN A 71 -1.94 6.58 -25.87
C ASN A 71 -2.02 8.01 -26.48
N GLY A 72 -0.92 8.75 -26.47
CA GLY A 72 -0.84 10.12 -26.98
C GLY A 72 -1.36 11.21 -26.03
N LYS A 73 -1.94 10.85 -24.88
CA LYS A 73 -2.44 11.82 -23.90
C LYS A 73 -1.30 12.58 -23.25
N LYS A 74 -1.40 13.90 -23.20
CA LYS A 74 -0.46 14.77 -22.50
C LYS A 74 -0.77 14.78 -21.02
N VAL A 75 0.27 14.68 -20.19
CA VAL A 75 0.20 14.77 -18.73
C VAL A 75 1.15 15.83 -18.22
N THR A 76 0.67 16.63 -17.28
CA THR A 76 1.43 17.68 -16.59
C THR A 76 1.33 17.42 -15.09
N PRO A 77 2.43 17.45 -14.33
CA PRO A 77 2.39 17.20 -12.90
C PRO A 77 1.74 18.38 -12.18
N ASP A 78 1.10 18.08 -11.05
CA ASP A 78 0.68 19.12 -10.11
C ASP A 78 1.91 19.69 -9.40
N LYS A 79 2.12 21.00 -9.54
CA LYS A 79 3.25 21.69 -8.94
C LYS A 79 3.20 21.65 -7.40
N LYS A 80 2.00 21.70 -6.80
CA LYS A 80 1.84 21.61 -5.33
C LYS A 80 2.38 20.30 -4.81
N ILE A 81 2.11 19.19 -5.48
CA ILE A 81 2.62 17.86 -5.12
C ILE A 81 4.14 17.81 -5.26
N LEU A 82 4.72 18.37 -6.33
CA LEU A 82 6.17 18.42 -6.48
C LEU A 82 6.84 19.28 -5.39
N TYR A 83 6.25 20.41 -5.04
CA TYR A 83 6.74 21.22 -3.91
C TYR A 83 6.60 20.51 -2.57
N ALA A 84 5.54 19.73 -2.36
CA ALA A 84 5.39 18.92 -1.16
C ALA A 84 6.48 17.84 -1.07
N PHE A 85 6.78 17.14 -2.17
CA PHE A 85 7.91 16.19 -2.20
C PHE A 85 9.23 16.85 -1.83
N GLN A 86 9.49 18.09 -2.29
CA GLN A 86 10.69 18.82 -1.89
C GLN A 86 10.63 19.24 -0.42
N LYS A 87 9.49 19.74 0.05
CA LYS A 87 9.29 20.18 1.44
C LYS A 87 9.56 19.06 2.44
N PHE A 88 9.09 17.84 2.14
CA PHE A 88 9.25 16.67 3.00
C PHE A 88 10.51 15.84 2.66
N GLY A 89 11.43 16.38 1.85
CA GLY A 89 12.74 15.81 1.62
C GLY A 89 12.82 14.60 0.70
N PHE A 90 11.77 14.25 -0.05
CA PHE A 90 11.78 13.14 -1.02
C PHE A 90 12.51 13.49 -2.32
N ILE A 91 12.46 14.77 -2.70
CA ILE A 91 13.22 15.32 -3.82
C ILE A 91 13.92 16.59 -3.39
N ARG A 92 14.96 16.98 -4.12
CA ARG A 92 15.74 18.20 -3.92
C ARG A 92 16.03 18.89 -5.25
N ASP A 93 16.51 20.12 -5.19
CA ASP A 93 16.88 20.94 -6.37
C ASP A 93 15.73 21.11 -7.36
N LEU A 94 14.48 21.18 -6.89
CA LEU A 94 13.31 21.33 -7.75
C LEU A 94 13.34 22.68 -8.47
N LYS A 95 13.33 22.63 -9.79
CA LYS A 95 13.22 23.81 -10.65
C LYS A 95 12.08 23.58 -11.63
N ILE A 96 11.10 24.47 -11.62
CA ILE A 96 9.93 24.44 -12.52
C ILE A 96 9.92 25.75 -13.31
N THR A 97 9.93 25.64 -14.63
CA THR A 97 9.71 26.75 -15.56
C THR A 97 8.39 26.52 -16.31
N GLN A 98 8.07 27.37 -17.27
CA GLN A 98 6.90 27.19 -18.13
C GLN A 98 7.00 25.92 -18.99
N GLU A 99 8.22 25.54 -19.40
CA GLU A 99 8.43 24.42 -20.33
C GLU A 99 9.09 23.21 -19.69
N ASN A 100 9.86 23.39 -18.64
CA ASN A 100 10.72 22.34 -18.09
C ASN A 100 10.55 22.15 -16.60
N VAL A 101 10.83 20.93 -16.15
CA VAL A 101 10.95 20.56 -14.75
C VAL A 101 12.24 19.77 -14.55
N SER A 102 12.93 20.04 -13.45
CA SER A 102 14.08 19.24 -13.02
C SER A 102 14.11 19.12 -11.51
N PHE A 103 14.51 17.96 -11.03
CA PHE A 103 14.73 17.67 -9.61
C PHE A 103 15.68 16.49 -9.44
N CYS A 104 16.12 16.25 -8.23
CA CYS A 104 16.92 15.09 -7.86
C CYS A 104 16.18 14.32 -6.76
N PHE A 105 16.05 13.00 -6.86
CA PHE A 105 15.58 12.18 -5.75
C PHE A 105 16.59 12.26 -4.60
N SER A 106 16.13 12.31 -3.36
CA SER A 106 17.02 12.48 -2.21
C SER A 106 17.81 11.22 -1.89
N SER A 107 17.21 10.06 -2.08
CA SER A 107 17.83 8.75 -1.92
C SER A 107 17.25 7.72 -2.90
N PRO A 108 17.87 6.55 -3.08
CA PRO A 108 17.30 5.44 -3.85
C PRO A 108 15.94 4.97 -3.30
N MET A 109 15.76 5.01 -1.99
CA MET A 109 14.50 4.67 -1.33
C MET A 109 13.42 5.71 -1.65
N ASP A 110 13.72 7.00 -1.53
CA ASP A 110 12.79 8.07 -1.90
C ASP A 110 12.39 7.98 -3.37
N LYS A 111 13.34 7.60 -4.26
CA LYS A 111 13.03 7.36 -5.67
C LYS A 111 11.98 6.26 -5.83
N GLN A 112 12.11 5.14 -5.12
CA GLN A 112 11.13 4.06 -5.16
C GLN A 112 9.74 4.54 -4.71
N TYR A 113 9.67 5.30 -3.61
CA TYR A 113 8.40 5.83 -3.10
C TYR A 113 7.76 6.84 -4.06
N VAL A 114 8.53 7.78 -4.58
CA VAL A 114 8.02 8.83 -5.48
C VAL A 114 7.56 8.28 -6.84
N ILE A 115 8.20 7.22 -7.35
CA ILE A 115 7.82 6.59 -8.63
C ILE A 115 6.60 5.69 -8.48
N ASN A 116 6.44 5.02 -7.34
CA ASN A 116 5.36 4.06 -7.13
C ASN A 116 4.07 4.76 -6.65
N TYR A 117 3.02 4.68 -7.47
CA TYR A 117 1.73 5.29 -7.15
C TYR A 117 1.09 4.73 -5.88
N GLY A 118 1.12 3.41 -5.72
CA GLY A 118 0.39 2.67 -4.68
C GLY A 118 1.04 2.68 -3.31
N ILE A 119 2.36 2.75 -3.25
CA ILE A 119 3.16 2.57 -2.03
C ILE A 119 2.75 3.50 -0.87
N TRP A 120 2.20 4.69 -1.17
CA TRP A 120 1.86 5.68 -0.15
C TRP A 120 0.76 5.22 0.80
N LEU A 121 -0.21 4.45 0.31
CA LEU A 121 -1.23 3.87 1.17
C LEU A 121 -0.67 2.70 2.00
N GLU A 122 0.24 1.92 1.44
CA GLU A 122 0.94 0.85 2.15
C GLU A 122 1.81 1.41 3.28
N LEU A 123 2.61 2.46 2.99
CA LEU A 123 3.40 3.19 3.98
C LEU A 123 2.54 3.80 5.08
N PHE A 124 1.41 4.40 4.70
CA PHE A 124 0.47 4.98 5.65
C PHE A 124 -0.05 3.94 6.64
N VAL A 125 -0.52 2.80 6.14
CA VAL A 125 -1.02 1.69 6.97
C VAL A 125 0.09 1.11 7.84
N TYR A 126 1.26 0.86 7.24
CA TYR A 126 2.43 0.33 7.94
C TYR A 126 2.85 1.22 9.11
N ILE A 127 3.00 2.54 8.88
CA ILE A 127 3.45 3.47 9.91
C ILE A 127 2.44 3.56 11.07
N HIS A 128 1.15 3.63 10.77
CA HIS A 128 0.13 3.64 11.82
C HIS A 128 0.11 2.33 12.62
N ALA A 129 0.31 1.19 11.96
CA ALA A 129 0.43 -0.09 12.65
C ALA A 129 1.67 -0.14 13.55
N LYS A 130 2.83 0.32 13.08
CA LYS A 130 4.07 0.38 13.90
C LYS A 130 3.92 1.33 15.08
N ARG A 131 3.40 2.54 14.89
CA ARG A 131 3.24 3.56 15.94
C ARG A 131 2.25 3.18 17.03
N SER A 132 1.28 2.36 16.68
CA SER A 132 0.29 1.92 17.67
C SER A 132 0.90 1.07 18.77
N GLU A 133 2.08 0.47 18.54
CA GLU A 133 2.74 -0.48 19.45
C GLU A 133 1.82 -1.61 19.94
N ALA A 134 0.73 -1.85 19.20
CA ALA A 134 -0.33 -2.78 19.59
C ALA A 134 -0.08 -4.21 19.13
N PHE A 135 0.93 -4.46 18.30
CA PHE A 135 1.17 -5.71 17.59
C PHE A 135 2.57 -6.25 17.85
N ASP A 136 2.75 -7.57 17.75
CA ASP A 136 4.04 -8.22 17.95
C ASP A 136 5.04 -7.86 16.86
N ASP A 137 4.58 -7.81 15.59
CA ASP A 137 5.39 -7.40 14.45
C ASP A 137 4.55 -6.86 13.30
N VAL A 138 5.16 -6.02 12.45
CA VAL A 138 4.56 -5.42 11.26
C VAL A 138 5.58 -5.40 10.14
N TRP A 139 5.24 -5.93 8.98
CA TRP A 139 6.09 -6.01 7.80
C TRP A 139 5.46 -5.27 6.61
N LEU A 140 6.26 -4.49 5.90
CA LEU A 140 5.90 -3.79 4.67
C LEU A 140 6.34 -4.62 3.44
N GLY A 141 5.44 -4.84 2.48
CA GLY A 141 5.74 -5.48 1.22
C GLY A 141 6.33 -6.88 1.38
N ALA A 142 5.65 -7.76 2.14
CA ALA A 142 6.14 -9.09 2.42
C ALA A 142 6.09 -9.98 1.17
N LEU A 143 7.26 -10.43 0.70
CA LEU A 143 7.38 -11.41 -0.40
C LEU A 143 7.32 -12.82 0.19
N ILE A 144 6.27 -13.56 -0.15
CA ILE A 144 6.02 -14.90 0.38
C ILE A 144 6.08 -15.91 -0.77
N ASP A 145 6.95 -16.92 -0.63
CA ASP A 145 6.95 -18.10 -1.49
C ASP A 145 5.98 -19.14 -0.92
N TRP A 146 5.00 -19.55 -1.73
CA TRP A 146 4.00 -20.54 -1.38
C TRP A 146 4.48 -21.97 -1.50
N ASN A 147 5.59 -22.18 -2.18
CA ASN A 147 6.08 -23.50 -2.55
C ASN A 147 7.52 -23.70 -2.07
N ALA A 148 7.77 -23.33 -0.83
CA ALA A 148 9.11 -23.37 -0.23
C ALA A 148 9.78 -24.76 -0.26
N TYR A 149 8.99 -25.83 -0.53
CA TYR A 149 9.50 -27.20 -0.65
C TYR A 149 9.89 -27.59 -2.08
N ASP A 150 9.52 -26.80 -3.10
CA ASP A 150 9.87 -27.06 -4.50
C ASP A 150 10.80 -25.96 -5.03
N ALA A 151 12.11 -26.21 -4.95
CA ALA A 151 13.14 -25.28 -5.41
C ALA A 151 13.12 -25.02 -6.94
N SER A 152 12.28 -25.73 -7.70
CA SER A 152 12.25 -25.61 -9.18
C SER A 152 11.41 -24.43 -9.68
N ARG A 153 10.50 -23.87 -8.86
CA ARG A 153 9.62 -22.76 -9.23
C ARG A 153 9.29 -21.91 -8.02
N MET A 154 9.78 -20.69 -7.99
CA MET A 154 9.31 -19.67 -7.05
C MET A 154 7.88 -19.24 -7.45
N ALA A 155 6.91 -19.57 -6.61
CA ALA A 155 5.53 -19.06 -6.71
C ALA A 155 5.31 -18.03 -5.62
N GLY A 156 5.88 -16.82 -5.83
CA GLY A 156 5.83 -15.74 -4.83
C GLY A 156 4.63 -14.82 -5.04
N ASN A 157 4.05 -14.37 -3.95
CA ASN A 157 3.11 -13.24 -3.89
C ASN A 157 3.67 -12.16 -2.98
N GLU A 158 3.37 -10.92 -3.31
CA GLU A 158 3.62 -9.77 -2.46
C GLU A 158 2.35 -9.46 -1.67
N ILE A 159 2.48 -9.26 -0.36
CA ILE A 159 1.40 -8.77 0.51
C ILE A 159 1.80 -7.39 1.01
N ASP A 160 0.93 -6.42 0.77
CA ASP A 160 1.22 -5.01 0.97
C ASP A 160 1.65 -4.71 2.43
N VAL A 161 0.88 -5.20 3.43
CA VAL A 161 1.28 -5.15 4.86
C VAL A 161 0.87 -6.45 5.56
N VAL A 162 1.79 -7.03 6.34
CA VAL A 162 1.52 -8.19 7.18
C VAL A 162 1.73 -7.81 8.64
N ILE A 163 0.79 -8.18 9.49
CA ILE A 163 0.86 -7.93 10.93
C ILE A 163 0.78 -9.26 11.67
N SER A 164 1.56 -9.41 12.75
CA SER A 164 1.44 -10.49 13.70
C SER A 164 0.82 -9.98 15.01
N ASP A 165 -0.29 -10.55 15.42
CA ASP A 165 -0.95 -10.24 16.69
C ASP A 165 -1.21 -11.53 17.45
N GLN A 166 -0.45 -11.79 18.55
CA GLN A 166 -0.54 -13.00 19.38
C GLN A 166 -0.53 -14.30 18.55
N SER A 167 0.37 -14.41 17.59
CA SER A 167 0.47 -15.52 16.64
C SER A 167 -0.64 -15.59 15.58
N MET A 168 -1.56 -14.64 15.55
CA MET A 168 -2.54 -14.49 14.48
C MET A 168 -1.98 -13.61 13.36
N PRO A 169 -1.85 -14.13 12.14
CA PRO A 169 -1.44 -13.29 11.01
C PRO A 169 -2.61 -12.46 10.49
N VAL A 170 -2.33 -11.21 10.22
CA VAL A 170 -3.25 -10.28 9.56
C VAL A 170 -2.65 -9.87 8.22
N PHE A 171 -3.38 -10.07 7.15
CA PHE A 171 -2.98 -9.72 5.80
C PHE A 171 -3.76 -8.49 5.35
N ILE A 172 -3.05 -7.45 4.95
CA ILE A 172 -3.64 -6.18 4.54
C ILE A 172 -3.28 -5.91 3.09
N SER A 173 -4.29 -5.72 2.25
CA SER A 173 -4.12 -5.25 0.88
C SER A 173 -4.55 -3.79 0.76
N CYS A 174 -3.74 -2.96 0.09
CA CYS A 174 -3.90 -1.52 -0.04
C CYS A 174 -4.21 -1.14 -1.49
N LYS A 175 -5.33 -0.45 -1.75
CA LYS A 175 -5.71 -0.04 -3.11
C LYS A 175 -6.10 1.44 -3.13
N LEU A 176 -5.35 2.29 -3.87
CA LEU A 176 -5.70 3.71 -4.10
C LEU A 176 -6.88 3.88 -5.09
N ARG A 177 -7.84 2.98 -5.01
CA ARG A 177 -9.08 2.97 -5.78
C ARG A 177 -10.17 2.30 -4.95
N SER A 178 -11.41 2.29 -5.43
CA SER A 178 -12.49 1.55 -4.77
C SER A 178 -12.16 0.05 -4.68
N ALA A 179 -12.61 -0.57 -3.60
CA ALA A 179 -12.57 -2.02 -3.45
C ALA A 179 -13.34 -2.69 -4.59
N ASP A 180 -12.78 -3.75 -5.14
CA ASP A 180 -13.43 -4.58 -6.14
C ASP A 180 -13.37 -6.07 -5.75
N THR A 181 -14.19 -6.87 -6.42
CA THR A 181 -14.29 -8.30 -6.17
C THR A 181 -12.98 -9.05 -6.44
N ALA A 182 -12.15 -8.54 -7.36
CA ALA A 182 -10.85 -9.14 -7.66
C ALA A 182 -9.89 -9.00 -6.47
N ALA A 183 -9.80 -7.80 -5.87
CA ALA A 183 -8.97 -7.55 -4.69
C ALA A 183 -9.43 -8.39 -3.48
N VAL A 184 -10.75 -8.54 -3.28
CA VAL A 184 -11.30 -9.41 -2.22
C VAL A 184 -10.92 -10.86 -2.45
N ASN A 185 -11.00 -11.36 -3.70
CA ASN A 185 -10.64 -12.74 -4.02
C ASN A 185 -9.15 -13.01 -3.84
N GLU A 186 -8.29 -12.08 -4.24
CA GLU A 186 -6.85 -12.16 -4.08
C GLU A 186 -6.51 -12.29 -2.58
N LEU A 187 -6.99 -11.37 -1.76
CA LEU A 187 -6.77 -11.38 -0.32
C LEU A 187 -7.35 -12.63 0.36
N MET A 188 -8.50 -13.14 -0.12
CA MET A 188 -9.06 -14.41 0.36
C MET A 188 -8.12 -15.59 0.09
N ILE A 189 -7.51 -15.65 -1.09
CA ILE A 189 -6.57 -16.73 -1.45
C ILE A 189 -5.34 -16.66 -0.53
N GLU A 190 -4.78 -15.47 -0.34
CA GLU A 190 -3.64 -15.23 0.54
C GLU A 190 -3.96 -15.65 1.97
N LYS A 191 -5.07 -15.16 2.52
CA LYS A 191 -5.57 -15.51 3.84
C LYS A 191 -5.69 -17.03 4.02
N LYS A 192 -6.33 -17.73 3.07
CA LYS A 192 -6.53 -19.19 3.16
C LYS A 192 -5.23 -19.98 3.07
N ARG A 193 -4.32 -19.57 2.16
CA ARG A 193 -3.07 -20.29 1.93
C ARG A 193 -2.09 -20.16 3.09
N ILE A 194 -1.91 -18.94 3.62
CA ILE A 194 -0.90 -18.69 4.66
C ILE A 194 -1.48 -18.83 6.05
N GLY A 195 -2.56 -18.13 6.34
CA GLY A 195 -3.08 -18.02 7.70
C GLY A 195 -4.12 -19.05 8.09
N GLY A 196 -4.82 -19.64 7.11
CA GLY A 196 -5.92 -20.55 7.35
C GLY A 196 -7.08 -19.89 8.12
N TRP A 197 -7.74 -20.66 8.98
CA TRP A 197 -8.91 -20.22 9.74
C TRP A 197 -8.62 -19.14 10.79
N PHE A 198 -7.37 -19.06 11.29
CA PHE A 198 -6.97 -18.15 12.36
C PHE A 198 -6.38 -16.85 11.85
N SER A 199 -6.47 -16.56 10.56
CA SER A 199 -5.96 -15.33 9.97
C SER A 199 -7.05 -14.33 9.73
N LYS A 200 -6.68 -13.04 9.71
CA LYS A 200 -7.55 -11.93 9.36
C LYS A 200 -7.12 -11.32 8.02
N GLY A 201 -8.10 -10.88 7.23
CA GLY A 201 -7.86 -10.14 6.00
C GLY A 201 -8.47 -8.74 6.13
N ILE A 202 -7.74 -7.70 5.73
CA ILE A 202 -8.23 -6.33 5.71
C ILE A 202 -7.91 -5.73 4.34
N LEU A 203 -8.93 -5.22 3.65
CA LEU A 203 -8.78 -4.47 2.41
C LEU A 203 -8.89 -2.97 2.71
N VAL A 204 -7.78 -2.25 2.63
CA VAL A 204 -7.74 -0.79 2.77
C VAL A 204 -7.86 -0.18 1.37
N ALA A 205 -8.99 0.47 1.07
CA ALA A 205 -9.30 0.93 -0.29
C ALA A 205 -9.74 2.39 -0.29
N PHE A 206 -9.07 3.23 -1.09
CA PHE A 206 -9.33 4.67 -1.18
C PHE A 206 -10.54 4.98 -2.08
N GLY A 207 -11.66 4.29 -1.85
CA GLY A 207 -12.94 4.52 -2.53
C GLY A 207 -14.00 5.00 -1.55
N ARG A 208 -15.02 5.69 -2.06
CA ARG A 208 -16.06 6.32 -1.21
C ARG A 208 -17.16 5.36 -0.76
N ASP A 209 -17.08 4.08 -1.06
CA ASP A 209 -18.24 3.22 -1.01
C ASP A 209 -18.07 2.01 -0.09
N LYS A 210 -18.21 2.22 1.22
CA LYS A 210 -18.87 1.20 2.07
C LYS A 210 -20.37 1.19 1.73
N GLN A 211 -20.71 0.91 0.48
CA GLN A 211 -22.10 0.56 0.20
C GLN A 211 -22.30 -0.88 0.66
N GLU A 212 -22.84 -1.05 1.86
CA GLU A 212 -23.08 -2.35 2.52
C GLU A 212 -23.87 -3.36 1.68
N LYS A 213 -24.40 -2.92 0.56
CA LYS A 213 -25.20 -3.73 -0.37
C LYS A 213 -24.47 -4.07 -1.68
N THR A 214 -23.22 -3.64 -1.86
CA THR A 214 -22.49 -4.01 -3.08
C THR A 214 -22.07 -5.48 -3.05
N ALA A 215 -21.97 -6.10 -4.22
CA ALA A 215 -21.50 -7.49 -4.34
C ALA A 215 -20.10 -7.67 -3.72
N THR A 216 -19.24 -6.66 -3.84
CA THR A 216 -17.88 -6.65 -3.26
C THR A 216 -17.93 -6.69 -1.73
N TYR A 217 -18.77 -5.87 -1.11
CA TYR A 217 -18.91 -5.82 0.35
C TYR A 217 -19.50 -7.14 0.90
N LEU A 218 -20.56 -7.63 0.27
CA LEU A 218 -21.18 -8.91 0.67
C LEU A 218 -20.19 -10.08 0.56
N ARG A 219 -19.37 -10.06 -0.51
CA ARG A 219 -18.34 -11.08 -0.70
C ARG A 219 -17.20 -10.95 0.33
N ALA A 220 -16.75 -9.75 0.64
CA ALA A 220 -15.76 -9.53 1.70
C ALA A 220 -16.26 -10.07 3.04
N LYS A 221 -17.50 -9.75 3.41
CA LYS A 221 -18.16 -10.24 4.63
C LYS A 221 -18.26 -11.78 4.65
N GLU A 222 -18.61 -12.41 3.54
CA GLU A 222 -18.66 -13.87 3.40
C GLU A 222 -17.31 -14.52 3.72
N PHE A 223 -16.20 -13.88 3.31
CA PHE A 223 -14.85 -14.39 3.53
C PHE A 223 -14.18 -13.90 4.83
N GLY A 224 -14.90 -13.14 5.66
CA GLY A 224 -14.34 -12.55 6.87
C GLY A 224 -13.19 -11.60 6.56
N ILE A 225 -13.36 -10.77 5.53
CA ILE A 225 -12.46 -9.68 5.14
C ILE A 225 -13.12 -8.37 5.52
N GLU A 226 -12.43 -7.58 6.33
CA GLU A 226 -12.84 -6.23 6.68
C GLU A 226 -12.42 -5.24 5.59
N ILE A 227 -13.26 -4.22 5.35
CA ILE A 227 -12.96 -3.13 4.41
C ILE A 227 -12.84 -1.82 5.18
N LEU A 228 -11.66 -1.17 5.08
CA LEU A 228 -11.46 0.20 5.51
C LEU A 228 -11.50 1.10 4.26
N ASP A 229 -12.42 2.06 4.25
CA ASP A 229 -12.64 2.93 3.08
C ASP A 229 -11.98 4.31 3.24
N ALA A 230 -12.18 5.21 2.27
CA ALA A 230 -11.61 6.54 2.29
C ALA A 230 -12.02 7.35 3.54
N LYS A 231 -13.21 7.10 4.11
CA LYS A 231 -13.67 7.79 5.31
C LYS A 231 -12.86 7.35 6.54
N ASP A 232 -12.54 6.07 6.62
CA ASP A 232 -11.68 5.54 7.69
C ASP A 232 -10.26 6.06 7.53
N ILE A 233 -9.70 6.00 6.29
CA ILE A 233 -8.33 6.44 5.96
C ILE A 233 -8.12 7.93 6.28
N LEU A 234 -9.07 8.79 5.91
CA LEU A 234 -9.00 10.24 6.15
C LEU A 234 -9.38 10.64 7.58
N SER A 235 -9.69 9.68 8.44
CA SER A 235 -10.00 9.95 9.84
C SER A 235 -8.74 10.24 10.65
N ALA A 236 -8.75 11.32 11.44
CA ALA A 236 -7.70 11.58 12.43
C ALA A 236 -7.53 10.43 13.46
N ARG A 237 -8.45 9.45 13.47
CA ARG A 237 -8.43 8.27 14.33
C ARG A 237 -8.09 6.99 13.57
N PHE A 238 -7.47 7.08 12.39
CA PHE A 238 -7.19 5.90 11.56
C PHE A 238 -6.43 4.81 12.33
N GLU A 239 -5.42 5.18 13.09
CA GLU A 239 -4.65 4.25 13.93
C GLU A 239 -5.56 3.47 14.89
N GLN A 240 -6.45 4.16 15.60
CA GLN A 240 -7.40 3.53 16.53
C GLN A 240 -8.40 2.63 15.80
N ILE A 241 -8.85 3.05 14.61
CA ILE A 241 -9.75 2.26 13.75
C ILE A 241 -9.03 0.99 13.30
N LEU A 242 -7.78 1.09 12.85
CA LEU A 242 -6.97 -0.05 12.40
C LEU A 242 -6.75 -1.05 13.55
N VAL A 243 -6.29 -0.56 14.72
CA VAL A 243 -6.07 -1.39 15.90
C VAL A 243 -7.36 -2.08 16.33
N LYS A 244 -8.45 -1.33 16.43
CA LYS A 244 -9.77 -1.87 16.77
C LYS A 244 -10.18 -2.95 15.78
N THR A 245 -10.08 -2.67 14.49
CA THR A 245 -10.44 -3.63 13.42
C THR A 245 -9.63 -4.92 13.53
N ILE A 246 -8.35 -4.85 13.89
CA ILE A 246 -7.50 -6.03 14.05
C ILE A 246 -7.83 -6.79 15.35
N LYS A 247 -8.01 -6.09 16.47
CA LYS A 247 -8.24 -6.70 17.79
C LYS A 247 -9.67 -7.21 17.98
N GLU A 248 -10.66 -6.65 17.29
CA GLU A 248 -12.03 -7.18 17.33
C GLU A 248 -12.09 -8.54 16.63
N HIS A 249 -12.00 -9.59 17.42
CA HIS A 249 -12.31 -10.92 16.97
C HIS A 249 -13.83 -11.08 16.99
N ASP A 250 -14.44 -11.18 15.83
CA ASP A 250 -15.82 -11.69 15.73
C ASP A 250 -15.82 -13.18 16.12
N LEU A 251 -15.74 -13.46 17.42
CA LEU A 251 -16.01 -14.78 17.98
C LEU A 251 -17.42 -15.28 17.64
N ILE A 252 -18.23 -14.45 16.96
CA ILE A 252 -19.64 -14.71 16.64
C ILE A 252 -19.80 -15.46 15.31
N SER A 253 -18.80 -15.56 14.45
CA SER A 253 -18.92 -16.33 13.20
C SER A 253 -18.83 -17.86 13.39
N LEU A 254 -18.51 -18.34 14.57
CA LEU A 254 -18.59 -19.77 14.94
C LEU A 254 -19.99 -20.22 15.41
N LYS A 255 -21.05 -19.55 15.00
CA LYS A 255 -22.36 -20.18 15.02
C LYS A 255 -22.37 -21.29 13.96
N TRP A 256 -21.97 -22.48 14.38
CA TRP A 256 -22.25 -23.73 13.68
C TRP A 256 -23.70 -23.68 13.29
N LYS A 257 -24.01 -23.51 12.00
CA LYS A 257 -25.31 -23.94 11.48
C LYS A 257 -25.35 -25.42 11.74
N LYS A 258 -26.08 -25.81 12.78
CA LYS A 258 -26.52 -27.20 12.92
C LYS A 258 -27.28 -27.55 11.63
N VAL A 259 -26.72 -28.49 10.88
CA VAL A 259 -27.40 -29.22 9.81
C VAL A 259 -28.37 -30.16 10.47
#